data_9b362a7c0ef73eca0eb50b714ebf3185
#
_entry.id   9b362a7c0ef73eca0eb50b714ebf3185
#
_cell.length_a   1.000
_cell.length_b   1.000
_cell.length_c   1.000
_cell.angle_alpha   90.00
_cell.angle_beta   90.00
_cell.angle_gamma   90.00
#
_symmetry.space_group_name_H-M   'P 1'
#
loop_
_entity.id
_entity.type
_entity.pdbx_description
1 polymer ?
#
loop_
_entity_poly.entity_id
_entity_poly.type
_entity_poly.pdbx_seq_one_letter_code
_entity_poly.pdbx_strand_id
1 'polypeptide(L)'
;MARENPTWGYTRIRGGLKGLGHDVGRNTVKAILKDHGIEPAPQRANMPWKAFLAAHWDALAAADFFTVEVLTMRGLVRYVVFFVIKLKTRSVAIVGITREPDEGWMTQVARNLTAAGDGFLHGIQHVILDRDPRYTAAFRRLLRDSGVTPLVLPAWSPNLNAFAERFVESVKSECLDRMVLLGERHLGAAVREYVHHYHEERPHQGLANELIAPTTTVIRTGQMKCRERLGGLLKFYYREAA
;
A
#
# COMPACT_ATOMS: atom_id res chain seq x y z
N MET A 1 -20.67 18.74 -26.12
CA MET A 1 -21.13 17.33 -26.27
C MET A 1 -20.13 16.31 -25.68
N ALA A 2 -18.88 16.14 -26.17
CA ALA A 2 -17.94 15.17 -25.62
C ALA A 2 -17.45 15.50 -24.20
N ARG A 3 -17.21 16.77 -23.87
CA ARG A 3 -16.80 17.25 -22.54
C ARG A 3 -17.93 17.18 -21.51
N GLU A 4 -19.14 17.43 -21.93
CA GLU A 4 -20.35 17.38 -21.08
C GLU A 4 -20.83 15.97 -20.83
N ASN A 5 -20.47 15.04 -21.73
CA ASN A 5 -20.84 13.62 -21.64
C ASN A 5 -19.59 12.71 -21.65
N PRO A 6 -18.87 12.61 -20.53
CA PRO A 6 -17.58 11.88 -20.47
C PRO A 6 -17.69 10.41 -20.83
N THR A 7 -18.85 9.81 -20.66
CA THR A 7 -19.14 8.39 -20.98
C THR A 7 -19.49 8.11 -22.44
N TRP A 8 -19.69 9.16 -23.26
CA TRP A 8 -20.06 8.95 -24.64
C TRP A 8 -18.86 8.57 -25.52
N GLY A 9 -18.90 7.35 -26.07
CA GLY A 9 -17.95 6.90 -27.09
C GLY A 9 -18.19 7.54 -28.45
N TYR A 10 -17.25 7.40 -29.36
CA TYR A 10 -17.31 7.98 -30.71
C TYR A 10 -18.61 7.68 -31.46
N THR A 11 -19.15 6.45 -31.33
CA THR A 11 -20.40 6.03 -31.98
C THR A 11 -21.60 6.79 -31.42
N ARG A 12 -21.65 7.01 -30.10
CA ARG A 12 -22.75 7.75 -29.47
C ARG A 12 -22.69 9.24 -29.78
N ILE A 13 -21.49 9.83 -29.81
CA ILE A 13 -21.28 11.21 -30.25
C ILE A 13 -21.69 11.39 -31.70
N ARG A 14 -21.32 10.46 -32.60
CA ARG A 14 -21.77 10.44 -33.99
C ARG A 14 -23.30 10.39 -34.08
N GLY A 15 -23.95 9.55 -33.27
CA GLY A 15 -25.41 9.48 -33.22
C GLY A 15 -26.06 10.81 -32.80
N GLY A 16 -25.50 11.49 -31.81
CA GLY A 16 -25.93 12.82 -31.39
C GLY A 16 -25.75 13.89 -32.48
N LEU A 17 -24.61 13.85 -33.19
CA LEU A 17 -24.36 14.75 -34.33
C LEU A 17 -25.33 14.49 -35.50
N LYS A 18 -25.63 13.22 -35.79
CA LYS A 18 -26.60 12.85 -36.81
C LYS A 18 -28.00 13.38 -36.48
N GLY A 19 -28.41 13.34 -35.20
CA GLY A 19 -29.66 13.93 -34.73
C GLY A 19 -29.73 15.47 -34.89
N LEU A 20 -28.57 16.13 -34.98
CA LEU A 20 -28.43 17.57 -35.28
C LEU A 20 -28.23 17.88 -36.77
N GLY A 21 -28.37 16.88 -37.64
CA GLY A 21 -28.22 17.04 -39.11
C GLY A 21 -26.80 16.91 -39.65
N HIS A 22 -25.83 16.54 -38.81
CA HIS A 22 -24.42 16.35 -39.21
C HIS A 22 -24.10 14.87 -39.41
N ASP A 23 -23.97 14.42 -40.65
CA ASP A 23 -23.54 13.04 -40.96
C ASP A 23 -22.01 12.96 -41.09
N VAL A 24 -21.35 12.63 -40.01
CA VAL A 24 -19.89 12.52 -39.93
C VAL A 24 -19.48 11.08 -39.62
N GLY A 25 -18.35 10.63 -40.19
CA GLY A 25 -17.80 9.29 -39.94
C GLY A 25 -17.30 9.14 -38.49
N ARG A 26 -17.33 7.90 -37.96
CA ARG A 26 -16.76 7.60 -36.62
C ARG A 26 -15.28 7.98 -36.52
N ASN A 27 -14.51 7.79 -37.59
CA ASN A 27 -13.08 8.13 -37.62
C ASN A 27 -12.86 9.66 -37.64
N THR A 28 -13.74 10.40 -38.30
CA THR A 28 -13.73 11.88 -38.26
C THR A 28 -13.98 12.39 -36.83
N VAL A 29 -14.97 11.83 -36.12
CA VAL A 29 -15.19 12.16 -34.71
C VAL A 29 -13.94 11.84 -33.87
N LYS A 30 -13.30 10.68 -34.12
CA LYS A 30 -12.06 10.31 -33.41
C LYS A 30 -10.92 11.30 -33.67
N ALA A 31 -10.72 11.73 -34.93
CA ALA A 31 -9.68 12.67 -35.31
C ALA A 31 -9.91 14.04 -34.64
N ILE A 32 -11.12 14.60 -34.75
CA ILE A 32 -11.47 15.86 -34.12
C ILE A 32 -11.25 15.85 -32.60
N LEU A 33 -11.66 14.77 -31.92
CA LEU A 33 -11.48 14.68 -30.46
C LEU A 33 -10.00 14.59 -30.10
N LYS A 34 -9.19 13.85 -30.88
CA LYS A 34 -7.75 13.75 -30.67
C LYS A 34 -7.05 15.10 -30.87
N ASP A 35 -7.38 15.84 -31.93
CA ASP A 35 -6.80 17.15 -32.22
C ASP A 35 -7.12 18.18 -31.14
N HIS A 36 -8.24 18.00 -30.43
CA HIS A 36 -8.62 18.83 -29.30
C HIS A 36 -8.18 18.28 -27.94
N GLY A 37 -7.33 17.26 -27.90
CA GLY A 37 -6.82 16.64 -26.67
C GLY A 37 -7.89 15.94 -25.84
N ILE A 38 -9.00 15.50 -26.47
CA ILE A 38 -10.11 14.84 -25.77
C ILE A 38 -9.97 13.34 -25.92
N GLU A 39 -9.60 12.68 -24.82
CA GLU A 39 -9.41 11.23 -24.74
C GLU A 39 -10.69 10.42 -25.09
N PRO A 40 -10.56 9.13 -25.52
CA PRO A 40 -11.71 8.23 -25.73
C PRO A 40 -12.57 8.06 -24.47
N ALA A 41 -13.86 7.75 -24.64
CA ALA A 41 -14.81 7.63 -23.53
C ALA A 41 -14.34 6.77 -22.35
N PRO A 42 -13.74 5.59 -22.53
CA PRO A 42 -13.23 4.80 -21.42
C PRO A 42 -12.14 5.52 -20.60
N GLN A 43 -11.30 6.31 -21.28
CA GLN A 43 -10.21 7.08 -20.63
C GLN A 43 -10.72 8.38 -20.02
N ARG A 44 -11.75 9.03 -20.64
CA ARG A 44 -12.39 10.23 -20.06
C ARG A 44 -13.17 9.94 -18.79
N ALA A 45 -13.78 8.75 -18.70
CA ALA A 45 -14.56 8.34 -17.54
C ALA A 45 -13.68 7.89 -16.36
N ASN A 46 -12.43 7.53 -16.63
CA ASN A 46 -11.49 7.07 -15.62
C ASN A 46 -10.62 8.24 -15.16
N MET A 47 -10.74 8.58 -13.89
CA MET A 47 -9.75 9.45 -13.25
C MET A 47 -8.36 8.80 -13.40
N PRO A 48 -7.34 9.52 -13.93
CA PRO A 48 -5.99 8.98 -13.97
C PRO A 48 -5.56 8.53 -12.57
N TRP A 49 -4.88 7.38 -12.48
CA TRP A 49 -4.46 6.82 -11.19
C TRP A 49 -3.73 7.84 -10.32
N LYS A 50 -2.85 8.63 -10.93
CA LYS A 50 -2.14 9.72 -10.23
C LYS A 50 -3.10 10.75 -9.62
N ALA A 51 -4.14 11.15 -10.33
CA ALA A 51 -5.14 12.09 -9.83
C ALA A 51 -6.00 11.46 -8.73
N PHE A 52 -6.37 10.18 -8.88
CA PHE A 52 -7.06 9.42 -7.84
C PHE A 52 -6.24 9.34 -6.55
N LEU A 53 -4.96 8.95 -6.65
CA LEU A 53 -4.04 8.91 -5.50
C LEU A 53 -3.94 10.29 -4.83
N ALA A 54 -3.78 11.36 -5.60
CA ALA A 54 -3.67 12.70 -5.06
C ALA A 54 -4.95 13.15 -4.32
N ALA A 55 -6.13 12.82 -4.86
CA ALA A 55 -7.41 13.18 -4.25
C ALA A 55 -7.74 12.39 -2.96
N HIS A 56 -7.23 11.15 -2.83
CA HIS A 56 -7.56 10.25 -1.71
C HIS A 56 -6.35 9.94 -0.83
N TRP A 57 -5.24 10.67 -1.00
CA TRP A 57 -3.94 10.36 -0.39
C TRP A 57 -4.00 10.10 1.12
N ASP A 58 -4.80 10.86 1.82
CA ASP A 58 -4.95 10.81 3.28
C ASP A 58 -5.73 9.59 3.76
N ALA A 59 -6.58 9.04 2.89
CA ALA A 59 -7.47 7.93 3.18
C ALA A 59 -7.08 6.64 2.46
N LEU A 60 -5.84 6.56 1.97
CA LEU A 60 -5.31 5.41 1.24
C LEU A 60 -4.37 4.58 2.08
N ALA A 61 -4.55 3.26 2.03
CA ALA A 61 -3.58 2.27 2.46
C ALA A 61 -3.25 1.30 1.31
N ALA A 62 -2.16 0.59 1.44
CA ALA A 62 -1.81 -0.54 0.58
C ALA A 62 -1.53 -1.76 1.45
N ALA A 63 -1.88 -2.94 0.97
CA ALA A 63 -1.60 -4.20 1.63
C ALA A 63 -0.80 -5.11 0.71
N ASP A 64 0.08 -5.89 1.29
CA ASP A 64 0.89 -6.83 0.54
C ASP A 64 1.40 -7.97 1.43
N PHE A 65 1.92 -9.00 0.79
CA PHE A 65 2.54 -10.15 1.43
C PHE A 65 4.00 -10.26 1.03
N PHE A 66 4.82 -10.68 1.97
CA PHE A 66 6.14 -11.19 1.64
C PHE A 66 6.42 -12.51 2.35
N THR A 67 7.36 -13.27 1.80
CA THR A 67 7.75 -14.57 2.35
C THR A 67 9.14 -14.51 2.94
N VAL A 68 9.34 -15.28 4.00
CA VAL A 68 10.61 -15.42 4.71
C VAL A 68 10.86 -16.89 5.01
N GLU A 69 12.07 -17.36 4.78
CA GLU A 69 12.51 -18.70 5.15
C GLU A 69 13.11 -18.68 6.56
N VAL A 70 12.66 -19.60 7.39
CA VAL A 70 13.00 -19.67 8.80
C VAL A 70 13.54 -21.08 9.10
N LEU A 71 14.68 -21.16 9.75
CA LEU A 71 15.24 -22.43 10.20
C LEU A 71 14.47 -22.93 11.42
N THR A 72 13.95 -24.13 11.34
CA THR A 72 13.24 -24.81 12.43
C THR A 72 13.86 -26.15 12.73
N MET A 73 13.43 -26.80 13.80
CA MET A 73 13.86 -28.18 14.12
C MET A 73 13.51 -29.19 13.00
N ARG A 74 12.62 -28.83 12.08
CA ARG A 74 12.21 -29.65 10.92
C ARG A 74 12.85 -29.20 9.60
N GLY A 75 13.87 -28.33 9.65
CA GLY A 75 14.50 -27.71 8.49
C GLY A 75 13.95 -26.32 8.15
N LEU A 76 14.19 -25.87 6.93
CA LEU A 76 13.72 -24.57 6.45
C LEU A 76 12.21 -24.61 6.19
N VAL A 77 11.51 -23.67 6.79
CA VAL A 77 10.06 -23.48 6.66
C VAL A 77 9.79 -22.09 6.15
N ARG A 78 8.94 -21.96 5.13
CA ARG A 78 8.53 -20.67 4.58
C ARG A 78 7.34 -20.13 5.37
N TYR A 79 7.47 -18.90 5.84
CA TYR A 79 6.41 -18.13 6.47
C TYR A 79 5.97 -17.01 5.54
N VAL A 80 4.69 -16.68 5.59
CA VAL A 80 4.07 -15.54 4.93
C VAL A 80 3.82 -14.46 5.97
N VAL A 81 4.29 -13.27 5.69
CA VAL A 81 4.04 -12.07 6.51
C VAL A 81 3.07 -11.18 5.74
N PHE A 82 1.96 -10.85 6.36
CA PHE A 82 0.98 -9.91 5.83
C PHE A 82 1.10 -8.57 6.54
N PHE A 83 1.15 -7.49 5.77
CA PHE A 83 1.24 -6.14 6.30
C PHE A 83 0.35 -5.16 5.54
N VAL A 84 0.07 -4.04 6.18
CA VAL A 84 -0.64 -2.89 5.61
C VAL A 84 0.16 -1.64 5.89
N ILE A 85 0.26 -0.75 4.89
CA ILE A 85 0.92 0.55 4.99
C ILE A 85 -0.06 1.68 4.65
N LYS A 86 -0.16 2.70 5.51
CA LYS A 86 -0.89 3.94 5.21
C LYS A 86 -0.02 4.83 4.33
N LEU A 87 -0.53 5.26 3.17
CA LEU A 87 0.31 5.91 2.16
C LEU A 87 0.78 7.31 2.59
N LYS A 88 -0.03 8.07 3.28
CA LYS A 88 0.33 9.42 3.76
C LYS A 88 1.41 9.38 4.81
N THR A 89 1.19 8.62 5.86
CA THR A 89 2.06 8.60 7.06
C THR A 89 3.23 7.63 6.94
N ARG A 90 3.20 6.71 5.98
CA ARG A 90 4.11 5.56 5.88
C ARG A 90 4.03 4.59 7.07
N SER A 91 3.07 4.78 7.95
CA SER A 91 2.82 3.90 9.08
C SER A 91 2.51 2.49 8.58
N VAL A 92 3.13 1.48 9.17
CA VAL A 92 3.00 0.07 8.81
C VAL A 92 2.46 -0.72 9.98
N ALA A 93 1.54 -1.63 9.71
CA ALA A 93 1.14 -2.67 10.65
C ALA A 93 1.46 -4.05 10.07
N ILE A 94 2.16 -4.88 10.85
CA ILE A 94 2.25 -6.31 10.57
C ILE A 94 0.97 -6.95 11.10
N VAL A 95 0.15 -7.38 10.20
CA VAL A 95 -1.21 -7.88 10.54
C VAL A 95 -1.16 -9.32 10.99
N GLY A 96 -0.20 -10.08 10.46
CA GLY A 96 0.02 -11.44 10.91
C GLY A 96 1.16 -12.15 10.18
N ILE A 97 1.59 -13.23 10.80
CA ILE A 97 2.61 -14.15 10.29
C ILE A 97 2.01 -15.54 10.35
N THR A 98 2.05 -16.29 9.25
CA THR A 98 1.52 -17.65 9.18
C THR A 98 2.28 -18.47 8.14
N ARG A 99 2.17 -19.78 8.23
CA ARG A 99 2.65 -20.71 7.19
C ARG A 99 1.62 -20.88 6.08
N GLU A 100 0.35 -20.82 6.44
CA GLU A 100 -0.79 -21.10 5.57
C GLU A 100 -1.85 -19.99 5.76
N PRO A 101 -1.84 -18.96 4.92
CA PRO A 101 -2.85 -17.90 4.96
C PRO A 101 -4.14 -18.38 4.28
N ASP A 102 -4.91 -19.20 4.99
CA ASP A 102 -6.20 -19.69 4.54
C ASP A 102 -7.32 -18.62 4.65
N GLU A 103 -8.51 -18.94 4.19
CA GLU A 103 -9.66 -18.04 4.22
C GLU A 103 -10.08 -17.66 5.65
N GLY A 104 -9.98 -18.59 6.59
CA GLY A 104 -10.29 -18.35 8.01
C GLY A 104 -9.35 -17.33 8.62
N TRP A 105 -8.04 -17.51 8.39
CA TRP A 105 -7.03 -16.58 8.83
C TRP A 105 -7.21 -15.18 8.18
N MET A 106 -7.44 -15.12 6.87
CA MET A 106 -7.69 -13.85 6.17
C MET A 106 -8.95 -13.14 6.67
N THR A 107 -9.99 -13.90 7.00
CA THR A 107 -11.23 -13.36 7.59
C THR A 107 -10.95 -12.73 8.97
N GLN A 108 -10.18 -13.42 9.83
CA GLN A 108 -9.81 -12.86 11.13
C GLN A 108 -8.92 -11.62 11.01
N VAL A 109 -8.00 -11.65 10.07
CA VAL A 109 -7.15 -10.50 9.74
C VAL A 109 -8.00 -9.29 9.32
N ALA A 110 -9.01 -9.49 8.46
CA ALA A 110 -9.90 -8.40 8.05
C ALA A 110 -10.65 -7.79 9.25
N ARG A 111 -11.16 -8.62 10.18
CA ARG A 111 -11.81 -8.16 11.41
C ARG A 111 -10.87 -7.32 12.28
N ASN A 112 -9.64 -7.78 12.48
CA ASN A 112 -8.64 -7.06 13.27
C ASN A 112 -8.28 -5.72 12.65
N LEU A 113 -8.12 -5.67 11.32
CA LEU A 113 -7.81 -4.44 10.59
C LEU A 113 -8.92 -3.39 10.68
N THR A 114 -10.17 -3.84 10.77
CA THR A 114 -11.36 -2.97 10.75
C THR A 114 -12.07 -2.88 12.10
N ALA A 115 -11.44 -3.36 13.17
CA ALA A 115 -12.01 -3.31 14.53
C ALA A 115 -12.34 -1.87 14.93
N ALA A 116 -13.51 -1.69 15.57
CA ALA A 116 -13.95 -0.37 16.01
C ALA A 116 -13.01 0.15 17.12
N GLY A 117 -12.44 1.31 16.91
CA GLY A 117 -11.58 2.01 17.86
C GLY A 117 -10.08 1.84 17.65
N ASP A 118 -9.58 0.63 17.46
CA ASP A 118 -8.13 0.34 17.37
C ASP A 118 -7.69 -0.33 16.06
N GLY A 119 -8.62 -0.62 15.16
CA GLY A 119 -8.32 -1.20 13.85
C GLY A 119 -7.38 -0.30 13.04
N PHE A 120 -6.32 -0.88 12.50
CA PHE A 120 -5.31 -0.10 11.76
C PHE A 120 -5.90 0.65 10.55
N LEU A 121 -6.99 0.17 9.97
CA LEU A 121 -7.69 0.84 8.86
C LEU A 121 -8.67 1.93 9.30
N HIS A 122 -8.71 2.28 10.58
CA HIS A 122 -9.54 3.40 11.02
C HIS A 122 -9.14 4.70 10.30
N GLY A 123 -10.14 5.40 9.70
CA GLY A 123 -9.94 6.59 8.88
C GLY A 123 -9.48 6.32 7.44
N ILE A 124 -9.28 5.06 7.04
CA ILE A 124 -8.95 4.67 5.67
C ILE A 124 -10.21 4.35 4.90
N GLN A 125 -10.33 4.91 3.69
CA GLN A 125 -11.46 4.67 2.78
C GLN A 125 -11.13 3.64 1.70
N HIS A 126 -9.85 3.52 1.32
CA HIS A 126 -9.45 2.65 0.22
C HIS A 126 -8.19 1.87 0.59
N VAL A 127 -8.18 0.57 0.25
CA VAL A 127 -6.98 -0.28 0.38
C VAL A 127 -6.60 -0.82 -1.00
N ILE A 128 -5.38 -0.54 -1.41
CA ILE A 128 -4.78 -1.07 -2.64
C ILE A 128 -4.37 -2.51 -2.37
N LEU A 129 -4.84 -3.41 -3.22
CA LEU A 129 -4.52 -4.83 -3.22
C LEU A 129 -4.00 -5.22 -4.60
N ASP A 130 -3.01 -6.07 -4.65
CA ASP A 130 -2.65 -6.76 -5.87
C ASP A 130 -3.66 -7.88 -6.22
N ARG A 131 -3.34 -8.72 -7.21
CA ARG A 131 -4.19 -9.84 -7.62
C ARG A 131 -3.86 -11.15 -6.91
N ASP A 132 -3.25 -11.08 -5.75
CA ASP A 132 -2.94 -12.28 -4.98
C ASP A 132 -4.25 -13.03 -4.62
N PRO A 133 -4.34 -14.34 -4.88
CA PRO A 133 -5.53 -15.14 -4.61
C PRO A 133 -5.87 -15.21 -3.11
N ARG A 134 -4.93 -14.93 -2.22
CA ARG A 134 -5.13 -14.85 -0.78
C ARG A 134 -6.12 -13.75 -0.37
N TYR A 135 -6.27 -12.69 -1.17
CA TYR A 135 -7.33 -11.71 -0.98
C TYR A 135 -8.69 -12.28 -1.42
N THR A 136 -9.24 -13.18 -0.61
CA THR A 136 -10.47 -13.92 -0.91
C THR A 136 -11.69 -13.00 -1.08
N ALA A 137 -12.78 -13.54 -1.62
CA ALA A 137 -14.03 -12.79 -1.73
C ALA A 137 -14.58 -12.40 -0.34
N ALA A 138 -14.43 -13.27 0.67
CA ALA A 138 -14.82 -13.02 2.05
C ALA A 138 -14.02 -11.88 2.67
N PHE A 139 -12.68 -11.88 2.52
CA PHE A 139 -11.81 -10.79 2.95
C PHE A 139 -12.26 -9.44 2.37
N ARG A 140 -12.42 -9.37 1.05
CA ARG A 140 -12.81 -8.13 0.36
C ARG A 140 -14.22 -7.66 0.75
N ARG A 141 -15.14 -8.58 1.03
CA ARG A 141 -16.48 -8.25 1.51
C ARG A 141 -16.43 -7.64 2.91
N LEU A 142 -15.72 -8.24 3.85
CA LEU A 142 -15.56 -7.70 5.20
C LEU A 142 -14.99 -6.27 5.21
N LEU A 143 -13.99 -5.99 4.35
CA LEU A 143 -13.48 -4.63 4.20
C LEU A 143 -14.60 -3.67 3.77
N ARG A 144 -15.39 -4.02 2.73
CA ARG A 144 -16.49 -3.17 2.25
C ARG A 144 -17.58 -2.96 3.31
N ASP A 145 -17.95 -4.01 4.01
CA ASP A 145 -18.96 -3.96 5.08
C ASP A 145 -18.51 -3.05 6.23
N SER A 146 -17.20 -2.89 6.40
CA SER A 146 -16.60 -1.95 7.37
C SER A 146 -16.30 -0.56 6.79
N GLY A 147 -16.80 -0.23 5.59
CA GLY A 147 -16.61 1.07 4.94
C GLY A 147 -15.29 1.25 4.20
N VAL A 148 -14.47 0.20 4.07
CA VAL A 148 -13.18 0.25 3.37
C VAL A 148 -13.31 -0.38 2.00
N THR A 149 -13.08 0.38 0.93
CA THR A 149 -13.16 -0.10 -0.45
C THR A 149 -11.85 -0.74 -0.91
N PRO A 150 -11.81 -2.06 -1.18
CA PRO A 150 -10.63 -2.69 -1.76
C PRO A 150 -10.48 -2.31 -3.23
N LEU A 151 -9.31 -1.77 -3.59
CA LEU A 151 -8.91 -1.39 -4.94
C LEU A 151 -7.96 -2.45 -5.50
N VAL A 152 -8.50 -3.37 -6.29
CA VAL A 152 -7.68 -4.41 -6.93
C VAL A 152 -6.97 -3.82 -8.15
N LEU A 153 -5.66 -3.90 -8.16
CA LEU A 153 -4.83 -3.36 -9.23
C LEU A 153 -5.05 -4.09 -10.56
N PRO A 154 -4.94 -3.39 -11.71
CA PRO A 154 -4.89 -4.03 -13.00
C PRO A 154 -3.72 -5.03 -13.10
N ALA A 155 -3.83 -6.02 -14.00
CA ALA A 155 -2.70 -6.90 -14.31
C ALA A 155 -1.52 -6.08 -14.85
N TRP A 156 -0.30 -6.52 -14.55
CA TRP A 156 0.94 -5.92 -15.06
C TRP A 156 1.13 -4.44 -14.68
N SER A 157 0.71 -4.05 -13.49
CA SER A 157 0.82 -2.69 -12.99
C SER A 157 1.58 -2.61 -11.66
N PRO A 158 2.83 -3.11 -11.56
CA PRO A 158 3.59 -3.17 -10.30
C PRO A 158 3.78 -1.78 -9.69
N ASN A 159 4.05 -0.76 -10.49
CA ASN A 159 4.27 0.61 -10.01
C ASN A 159 3.11 1.19 -9.19
N LEU A 160 1.94 0.56 -9.21
CA LEU A 160 0.77 1.05 -8.48
C LEU A 160 0.79 0.63 -6.99
N ASN A 161 1.67 -0.29 -6.58
CA ASN A 161 1.90 -0.69 -5.18
C ASN A 161 3.32 -0.37 -4.68
N ALA A 162 3.99 0.58 -5.30
CA ALA A 162 5.41 0.90 -5.06
C ALA A 162 5.77 1.19 -3.59
N PHE A 163 4.80 1.64 -2.77
CA PHE A 163 5.04 1.90 -1.34
C PHE A 163 5.14 0.61 -0.53
N ALA A 164 4.27 -0.35 -0.81
CA ALA A 164 4.35 -1.66 -0.18
C ALA A 164 5.60 -2.41 -0.64
N GLU A 165 5.90 -2.41 -1.94
CA GLU A 165 7.13 -3.01 -2.49
C GLU A 165 8.39 -2.43 -1.84
N ARG A 166 8.47 -1.11 -1.67
CA ARG A 166 9.61 -0.44 -1.02
C ARG A 166 9.73 -0.82 0.46
N PHE A 167 8.62 -0.99 1.17
CA PHE A 167 8.68 -1.48 2.55
C PHE A 167 9.25 -2.90 2.60
N VAL A 168 8.79 -3.79 1.71
CA VAL A 168 9.31 -5.17 1.62
C VAL A 168 10.80 -5.17 1.33
N GLU A 169 11.26 -4.36 0.37
CA GLU A 169 12.67 -4.20 0.05
C GLU A 169 13.47 -3.74 1.28
N SER A 170 12.96 -2.73 2.00
CA SER A 170 13.63 -2.20 3.19
C SER A 170 13.72 -3.23 4.32
N VAL A 171 12.61 -3.91 4.68
CA VAL A 171 12.64 -4.88 5.78
C VAL A 171 13.54 -6.09 5.47
N LYS A 172 13.59 -6.52 4.21
CA LYS A 172 14.49 -7.59 3.78
C LYS A 172 15.95 -7.15 3.83
N SER A 173 16.31 -6.12 3.08
CA SER A 173 17.72 -5.69 2.93
C SER A 173 18.33 -5.14 4.22
N GLU A 174 17.56 -4.46 5.05
CA GLU A 174 18.05 -3.84 6.28
C GLU A 174 18.00 -4.81 7.49
N CYS A 175 17.16 -5.85 7.46
CA CYS A 175 16.96 -6.72 8.61
C CYS A 175 16.98 -8.22 8.25
N LEU A 176 15.98 -8.72 7.53
CA LEU A 176 15.73 -10.17 7.46
C LEU A 176 16.80 -10.94 6.67
N ASP A 177 17.36 -10.36 5.62
CA ASP A 177 18.41 -10.98 4.79
C ASP A 177 19.80 -10.91 5.47
N ARG A 178 19.89 -10.21 6.60
CA ARG A 178 21.14 -10.02 7.35
C ARG A 178 21.23 -10.86 8.62
N MET A 179 20.27 -11.76 8.85
CA MET A 179 20.23 -12.61 10.03
C MET A 179 19.70 -14.01 9.73
N VAL A 180 20.10 -14.98 10.50
CA VAL A 180 19.52 -16.32 10.48
C VAL A 180 18.32 -16.35 11.43
N LEU A 181 17.15 -16.61 10.89
CA LEU A 181 15.90 -16.67 11.65
C LEU A 181 15.69 -18.08 12.21
N LEU A 182 15.53 -18.19 13.52
CA LEU A 182 15.39 -19.44 14.26
C LEU A 182 13.98 -19.56 14.84
N GLY A 183 13.09 -20.24 14.11
CA GLY A 183 11.69 -20.42 14.51
C GLY A 183 10.82 -19.18 14.34
N GLU A 184 9.51 -19.39 14.40
CA GLU A 184 8.49 -18.37 14.20
C GLU A 184 8.57 -17.20 15.20
N ARG A 185 8.87 -17.52 16.48
CA ARG A 185 9.00 -16.51 17.54
C ARG A 185 10.12 -15.53 17.25
N HIS A 186 11.25 -16.01 16.71
CA HIS A 186 12.38 -15.16 16.34
C HIS A 186 12.03 -14.28 15.14
N LEU A 187 11.36 -14.83 14.11
CA LEU A 187 10.83 -14.03 13.00
C LEU A 187 9.90 -12.93 13.51
N GLY A 188 8.92 -13.29 14.35
CA GLY A 188 7.98 -12.31 14.92
C GLY A 188 8.66 -11.22 15.75
N ALA A 189 9.70 -11.56 16.51
CA ALA A 189 10.50 -10.60 17.27
C ALA A 189 11.29 -9.67 16.33
N ALA A 190 11.99 -10.23 15.34
CA ALA A 190 12.78 -9.47 14.37
C ALA A 190 11.91 -8.46 13.60
N VAL A 191 10.75 -8.89 13.13
CA VAL A 191 9.83 -8.02 12.40
C VAL A 191 9.24 -6.91 13.29
N ARG A 192 8.89 -7.20 14.54
CA ARG A 192 8.42 -6.16 15.49
C ARG A 192 9.49 -5.12 15.79
N GLU A 193 10.73 -5.56 16.08
CA GLU A 193 11.86 -4.65 16.32
C GLU A 193 12.16 -3.79 15.09
N TYR A 194 12.08 -4.38 13.88
CA TYR A 194 12.25 -3.63 12.66
C TYR A 194 11.15 -2.58 12.47
N VAL A 195 9.88 -2.93 12.69
CA VAL A 195 8.76 -1.98 12.55
C VAL A 195 8.86 -0.85 13.56
N HIS A 196 9.28 -1.16 14.79
CA HIS A 196 9.57 -0.12 15.80
C HIS A 196 10.68 0.84 15.31
N HIS A 197 11.81 0.27 14.86
CA HIS A 197 12.90 1.06 14.26
C HIS A 197 12.42 1.86 13.03
N TYR A 198 11.64 1.25 12.17
CA TYR A 198 11.09 1.87 10.96
C TYR A 198 10.22 3.10 11.28
N HIS A 199 9.42 3.07 12.34
CA HIS A 199 8.57 4.17 12.73
C HIS A 199 9.31 5.27 13.52
N GLU A 200 10.13 4.90 14.47
CA GLU A 200 10.61 5.81 15.52
C GLU A 200 12.08 6.22 15.35
N GLU A 201 12.84 5.51 14.55
CA GLU A 201 14.29 5.67 14.50
C GLU A 201 14.85 5.81 13.08
N ARG A 202 14.11 5.38 12.05
CA ARG A 202 14.55 5.39 10.67
C ARG A 202 14.11 6.66 9.93
N PRO A 203 15.04 7.50 9.41
CA PRO A 203 14.69 8.65 8.57
C PRO A 203 14.07 8.20 7.24
N HIS A 204 13.00 8.86 6.82
CA HIS A 204 12.28 8.53 5.58
C HIS A 204 12.45 9.61 4.52
N GLN A 205 13.16 9.31 3.43
CA GLN A 205 13.37 10.25 2.31
C GLN A 205 12.06 10.81 1.74
N GLY A 206 11.03 9.98 1.66
CA GLY A 206 9.69 10.39 1.20
C GLY A 206 8.92 11.28 2.18
N LEU A 207 9.44 11.50 3.38
CA LEU A 207 8.95 12.40 4.42
C LEU A 207 10.01 13.46 4.78
N ALA A 208 10.79 13.92 3.82
CA ALA A 208 11.87 14.90 4.04
C ALA A 208 12.90 14.47 5.09
N ASN A 209 13.18 13.17 5.20
CA ASN A 209 14.03 12.52 6.21
C ASN A 209 13.50 12.59 7.65
N GLU A 210 12.22 12.88 7.83
CA GLU A 210 11.61 12.83 9.17
C GLU A 210 11.26 11.40 9.58
N LEU A 211 11.09 11.21 10.89
CA LEU A 211 10.60 9.97 11.51
C LEU A 211 9.08 9.91 11.38
N ILE A 212 8.50 8.71 11.27
CA ILE A 212 7.05 8.53 11.19
C ILE A 212 6.38 8.86 12.53
N ALA A 213 6.95 8.37 13.63
CA ALA A 213 6.43 8.54 14.97
C ALA A 213 7.58 8.85 15.94
N PRO A 214 8.12 10.07 15.93
CA PRO A 214 9.23 10.42 16.84
C PRO A 214 8.78 10.35 18.29
N THR A 215 9.41 9.48 19.06
CA THR A 215 9.18 9.35 20.52
C THR A 215 10.10 10.27 21.34
N THR A 216 11.13 10.81 20.71
CA THR A 216 12.15 11.63 21.37
C THR A 216 12.19 13.02 20.76
N THR A 217 12.14 14.06 21.59
CA THR A 217 12.38 15.45 21.14
C THR A 217 13.80 15.58 20.63
N VAL A 218 13.97 16.28 19.50
CA VAL A 218 15.30 16.53 18.94
C VAL A 218 16.10 17.45 19.87
N ILE A 219 17.09 16.89 20.55
CA ILE A 219 18.02 17.62 21.40
C ILE A 219 19.25 17.98 20.57
N ARG A 220 19.60 19.27 20.52
CA ARG A 220 20.73 19.76 19.70
C ARG A 220 22.07 19.76 20.46
N THR A 221 22.05 19.69 21.76
CA THR A 221 23.21 19.70 22.66
C THR A 221 23.24 18.44 23.50
N GLY A 222 24.39 18.08 24.07
CA GLY A 222 24.55 16.86 24.85
C GLY A 222 25.34 15.74 24.16
N GLN A 223 25.63 14.69 24.88
CA GLN A 223 26.44 13.56 24.40
C GLN A 223 25.67 12.76 23.33
N MET A 224 26.34 12.44 22.24
CA MET A 224 25.81 11.55 21.22
C MET A 224 25.82 10.10 21.73
N LYS A 225 24.65 9.45 21.64
CA LYS A 225 24.47 8.03 21.98
C LYS A 225 23.94 7.25 20.77
N CYS A 226 24.15 5.96 20.81
CA CYS A 226 23.63 5.02 19.83
C CYS A 226 22.73 4.00 20.54
N ARG A 227 21.49 3.89 20.08
CA ARG A 227 20.61 2.78 20.46
C ARG A 227 20.74 1.68 19.41
N GLU A 228 20.97 0.48 19.85
CA GLU A 228 21.11 -0.68 18.99
C GLU A 228 19.94 -1.65 19.19
N ARG A 229 19.45 -2.22 18.07
CA ARG A 229 18.46 -3.30 18.05
C ARG A 229 18.98 -4.51 17.29
N LEU A 230 18.43 -5.67 17.58
CA LEU A 230 18.79 -6.94 16.93
C LEU A 230 20.30 -7.19 16.95
N GLY A 231 20.94 -7.00 18.11
CA GLY A 231 22.38 -7.23 18.27
C GLY A 231 23.27 -6.24 17.52
N GLY A 232 22.82 -5.00 17.33
CA GLY A 232 23.58 -3.95 16.62
C GLY A 232 23.31 -3.90 15.12
N LEU A 233 22.38 -4.70 14.62
CA LEU A 233 21.99 -4.70 13.20
C LEU A 233 21.31 -3.39 12.80
N LEU A 234 20.42 -2.87 13.67
CA LEU A 234 19.74 -1.60 13.48
C LEU A 234 20.28 -0.59 14.50
N LYS A 235 20.60 0.60 14.04
CA LYS A 235 21.23 1.65 14.84
C LYS A 235 20.47 2.96 14.72
N PHE A 236 20.28 3.62 15.88
CA PHE A 236 19.69 4.95 15.96
C PHE A 236 20.59 5.86 16.82
N TYR A 237 20.95 7.01 16.24
CA TYR A 237 21.80 7.98 16.92
C TYR A 237 20.97 9.15 17.44
N TYR A 238 21.12 9.47 18.71
CA TYR A 238 20.41 10.55 19.40
C TYR A 238 21.33 11.27 20.38
N ARG A 239 20.89 12.42 20.88
CA ARG A 239 21.57 13.11 21.97
C ARG A 239 20.76 12.98 23.24
N GLU A 240 21.44 12.75 24.34
CA GLU A 240 20.84 12.75 25.69
C GLU A 240 20.93 14.16 26.26
N ALA A 241 19.86 14.63 26.91
CA ALA A 241 19.89 15.88 27.67
C ALA A 241 20.94 15.80 28.78
N ALA A 242 21.70 16.85 28.94
CA ALA A 242 22.66 16.96 30.03
C ALA A 242 21.94 17.12 31.38
#